data_d8b4b40a7a4938c71022fc1075770d6b
#
_entry.id   d8b4b40a7a4938c71022fc1075770d6b
#
_cell.length_a   1.000
_cell.length_b   1.000
_cell.length_c   1.000
_cell.angle_alpha   90.00
_cell.angle_beta   90.00
_cell.angle_gamma   90.00
#
_symmetry.space_group_name_H-M   'P 1'
#
loop_
_entity.id
_entity.type
_entity.pdbx_description
1 polymer ?
#
loop_
_entity_poly.entity_id
_entity_poly.type
_entity_poly.pdbx_seq_one_letter_code
_entity_poly.pdbx_strand_id
1 'polypeptide(L)'
;MTSCARGGGSVAGIVADVGTEEGRALTLKRALDALGGLDILINNAGGVRAGRLEATSQSEIEAMLNVDLVAPILLTRAALPALRASGSAMVVNVTSGIALIGAPFYATYAAAKAGLARFGEALRRELKGEGVHVLTVYPSGTDTPMMKTNRAGPELGFGREPASAVADATIEGIETDAFEVIRGGETRAQMIALNRDNPAAVDERMLSMKPALEEAVKDHSAL
;
A
#
# COMPACT_ATOMS: atom_id res chain seq x y z
N MET A 1 -20.10 7.53 9.23
CA MET A 1 -19.02 7.99 10.15
C MET A 1 -19.08 7.12 11.38
N THR A 2 -18.35 6.06 11.42
CA THR A 2 -18.48 5.05 12.48
C THR A 2 -17.11 4.76 13.08
N SER A 3 -16.99 5.13 14.39
CA SER A 3 -16.22 4.40 15.40
C SER A 3 -14.75 4.07 15.09
N CYS A 4 -13.89 5.09 15.04
CA CYS A 4 -12.44 4.90 15.26
C CYS A 4 -11.99 5.29 16.69
N ALA A 5 -12.85 5.70 17.55
CA ALA A 5 -12.49 6.15 18.92
C ALA A 5 -12.62 5.00 19.95
N ARG A 6 -11.77 3.98 19.87
CA ARG A 6 -11.68 2.98 20.96
C ARG A 6 -10.60 3.31 22.00
N GLY A 7 -9.92 4.44 21.91
CA GLY A 7 -8.76 4.75 22.76
C GLY A 7 -8.70 6.15 23.34
N GLY A 8 -9.81 6.87 23.56
CA GLY A 8 -9.80 8.16 24.29
C GLY A 8 -9.15 9.35 23.54
N GLY A 9 -8.69 9.17 22.31
CA GLY A 9 -8.17 10.24 21.44
C GLY A 9 -9.27 10.95 20.65
N SER A 10 -9.01 12.17 20.18
CA SER A 10 -9.90 12.90 19.27
C SER A 10 -9.71 12.40 17.83
N VAL A 11 -10.82 12.22 17.10
CA VAL A 11 -10.81 11.82 15.69
C VAL A 11 -11.54 12.87 14.86
N ALA A 12 -10.85 13.40 13.84
CA ALA A 12 -11.44 14.28 12.84
C ALA A 12 -11.54 13.56 11.49
N GLY A 13 -12.72 13.63 10.84
CA GLY A 13 -12.95 13.05 9.52
C GLY A 13 -12.90 14.12 8.43
N ILE A 14 -12.20 13.82 7.33
CA ILE A 14 -12.09 14.68 6.14
C ILE A 14 -12.56 13.88 4.94
N VAL A 15 -13.51 14.42 4.16
CA VAL A 15 -13.92 13.83 2.88
C VAL A 15 -13.17 14.56 1.77
N ALA A 16 -12.26 13.86 1.09
CA ALA A 16 -11.45 14.40 0.02
C ALA A 16 -10.97 13.26 -0.90
N ASP A 17 -10.75 13.58 -2.18
CA ASP A 17 -10.08 12.70 -3.12
C ASP A 17 -8.59 13.03 -3.19
N VAL A 18 -7.75 12.17 -2.63
CA VAL A 18 -6.29 12.36 -2.62
C VAL A 18 -5.66 12.21 -4.03
N GLY A 19 -6.39 11.67 -4.99
CA GLY A 19 -5.99 11.65 -6.40
C GLY A 19 -5.93 13.06 -7.02
N THR A 20 -6.64 14.04 -6.45
CA THR A 20 -6.64 15.44 -6.94
C THR A 20 -5.70 16.34 -6.12
N GLU A 21 -5.23 17.42 -6.71
CA GLU A 21 -4.40 18.41 -6.01
C GLU A 21 -5.18 19.09 -4.88
N GLU A 22 -6.41 19.51 -5.18
CA GLU A 22 -7.32 20.14 -4.22
C GLU A 22 -7.64 19.23 -3.04
N GLY A 23 -7.88 17.94 -3.31
CA GLY A 23 -8.16 16.95 -2.28
C GLY A 23 -6.96 16.72 -1.36
N ARG A 24 -5.74 16.63 -1.90
CA ARG A 24 -4.51 16.53 -1.10
C ARG A 24 -4.26 17.79 -0.26
N ALA A 25 -4.41 18.97 -0.86
CA ALA A 25 -4.25 20.24 -0.15
C ALA A 25 -5.28 20.39 0.99
N LEU A 26 -6.55 20.06 0.72
CA LEU A 26 -7.61 20.06 1.71
C LEU A 26 -7.32 19.09 2.86
N THR A 27 -6.91 17.86 2.53
CA THR A 27 -6.58 16.81 3.51
C THR A 27 -5.49 17.28 4.46
N LEU A 28 -4.37 17.75 3.91
CA LEU A 28 -3.22 18.19 4.71
C LEU A 28 -3.58 19.42 5.57
N LYS A 29 -4.22 20.44 4.97
CA LYS A 29 -4.62 21.63 5.70
C LYS A 29 -5.52 21.29 6.89
N ARG A 30 -6.58 20.50 6.67
CA ARG A 30 -7.54 20.12 7.72
C ARG A 30 -6.92 19.23 8.78
N ALA A 31 -6.00 18.36 8.40
CA ALA A 31 -5.26 17.54 9.37
C ALA A 31 -4.41 18.43 10.29
N LEU A 32 -3.65 19.37 9.73
CA LEU A 32 -2.83 20.31 10.52
C LEU A 32 -3.70 21.23 11.41
N ASP A 33 -4.82 21.73 10.91
CA ASP A 33 -5.76 22.54 11.68
C ASP A 33 -6.33 21.75 12.88
N ALA A 34 -6.62 20.46 12.70
CA ALA A 34 -7.24 19.62 13.73
C ALA A 34 -6.24 19.05 14.75
N LEU A 35 -5.01 18.75 14.33
CA LEU A 35 -4.00 18.09 15.14
C LEU A 35 -3.00 19.08 15.77
N GLY A 36 -2.88 20.29 15.24
CA GLY A 36 -1.87 21.27 15.66
C GLY A 36 -0.45 20.98 15.17
N GLY A 37 -0.24 19.86 14.47
CA GLY A 37 1.03 19.39 13.92
C GLY A 37 0.84 18.06 13.20
N LEU A 38 1.94 17.42 12.77
CA LEU A 38 1.87 16.12 12.11
C LEU A 38 3.09 15.27 12.47
N ASP A 39 2.87 14.21 13.22
CA ASP A 39 3.92 13.27 13.62
C ASP A 39 3.96 12.05 12.72
N ILE A 40 2.81 11.55 12.27
CA ILE A 40 2.73 10.34 11.44
C ILE A 40 1.82 10.61 10.23
N LEU A 41 2.36 10.38 9.03
CA LEU A 41 1.60 10.36 7.78
C LEU A 41 1.48 8.91 7.30
N ILE A 42 0.25 8.38 7.20
CA ILE A 42 0.00 7.04 6.67
C ILE A 42 -0.63 7.14 5.27
N ASN A 43 0.14 6.81 4.26
CA ASN A 43 -0.31 6.68 2.87
C ASN A 43 -0.94 5.29 2.69
N ASN A 44 -2.26 5.18 2.93
CA ASN A 44 -3.01 3.92 2.85
C ASN A 44 -4.07 3.92 1.73
N ALA A 45 -4.49 5.07 1.25
CA ALA A 45 -5.43 5.15 0.13
C ALA A 45 -4.86 4.40 -1.09
N GLY A 46 -5.71 3.64 -1.77
CA GLY A 46 -5.28 2.87 -2.92
C GLY A 46 -6.46 2.24 -3.66
N GLY A 47 -6.21 1.84 -4.89
CA GLY A 47 -7.17 1.17 -5.75
C GLY A 47 -6.53 -0.02 -6.48
N VAL A 48 -7.35 -0.85 -7.09
CA VAL A 48 -6.89 -2.00 -7.87
C VAL A 48 -7.81 -2.23 -9.07
N ARG A 49 -7.21 -2.60 -10.21
CA ARG A 49 -7.88 -3.21 -11.35
C ARG A 49 -7.01 -4.36 -11.83
N ALA A 50 -7.49 -5.56 -11.64
CA ALA A 50 -6.85 -6.76 -12.15
C ALA A 50 -7.40 -7.12 -13.54
N GLY A 51 -6.59 -7.73 -14.38
CA GLY A 51 -6.96 -8.19 -15.71
C GLY A 51 -5.77 -8.24 -16.65
N ARG A 52 -6.03 -8.70 -17.88
CA ARG A 52 -5.02 -8.63 -18.94
C ARG A 52 -4.67 -7.18 -19.24
N LEU A 53 -3.42 -6.90 -19.49
CA LEU A 53 -2.94 -5.54 -19.74
C LEU A 53 -3.67 -4.90 -20.95
N GLU A 54 -3.84 -5.66 -22.01
CA GLU A 54 -4.54 -5.23 -23.23
C GLU A 54 -6.06 -4.99 -23.02
N ALA A 55 -6.63 -5.53 -21.93
CA ALA A 55 -8.03 -5.33 -21.55
C ALA A 55 -8.23 -4.26 -20.46
N THR A 56 -7.13 -3.67 -19.95
CA THR A 56 -7.18 -2.59 -18.97
C THR A 56 -7.11 -1.26 -19.70
N SER A 57 -8.11 -0.42 -19.52
CA SER A 57 -8.16 0.88 -20.21
C SER A 57 -7.06 1.84 -19.71
N GLN A 58 -6.69 2.80 -20.54
CA GLN A 58 -5.72 3.83 -20.16
C GLN A 58 -6.18 4.58 -18.89
N SER A 59 -7.45 4.92 -18.78
CA SER A 59 -7.98 5.62 -17.61
C SER A 59 -7.88 4.79 -16.31
N GLU A 60 -8.08 3.47 -16.37
CA GLU A 60 -7.89 2.57 -15.22
C GLU A 60 -6.41 2.50 -14.82
N ILE A 61 -5.49 2.44 -15.80
CA ILE A 61 -4.05 2.47 -15.55
C ILE A 61 -3.65 3.78 -14.87
N GLU A 62 -4.07 4.91 -15.43
CA GLU A 62 -3.78 6.24 -14.88
C GLU A 62 -4.37 6.43 -13.47
N ALA A 63 -5.59 5.95 -13.22
CA ALA A 63 -6.23 6.02 -11.91
C ALA A 63 -5.44 5.22 -10.86
N MET A 64 -5.02 3.98 -11.17
CA MET A 64 -4.17 3.19 -10.26
C MET A 64 -2.84 3.89 -9.98
N LEU A 65 -2.13 4.33 -11.02
CA LEU A 65 -0.84 5.02 -10.83
C LEU A 65 -1.01 6.31 -10.03
N ASN A 66 -2.10 7.02 -10.26
CA ASN A 66 -2.36 8.26 -9.55
C ASN A 66 -2.61 8.01 -8.04
N VAL A 67 -3.53 7.12 -7.68
CA VAL A 67 -3.88 6.92 -6.27
C VAL A 67 -2.84 6.10 -5.50
N ASP A 68 -2.21 5.11 -6.14
CA ASP A 68 -1.29 4.17 -5.47
C ASP A 68 0.17 4.63 -5.45
N LEU A 69 0.54 5.62 -6.28
CA LEU A 69 1.93 6.08 -6.41
C LEU A 69 2.05 7.61 -6.37
N VAL A 70 1.39 8.32 -7.29
CA VAL A 70 1.58 9.77 -7.44
C VAL A 70 1.03 10.53 -6.23
N ALA A 71 -0.17 10.19 -5.78
CA ALA A 71 -0.81 10.85 -4.64
C ALA A 71 -0.01 10.71 -3.33
N PRO A 72 0.48 9.51 -2.94
CA PRO A 72 1.37 9.34 -1.79
C PRO A 72 2.65 10.18 -1.88
N ILE A 73 3.30 10.23 -3.04
CA ILE A 73 4.51 11.03 -3.26
C ILE A 73 4.21 12.52 -3.05
N LEU A 74 3.16 13.03 -3.70
CA LEU A 74 2.82 14.46 -3.62
C LEU A 74 2.33 14.86 -2.24
N LEU A 75 1.54 14.01 -1.57
CA LEU A 75 1.07 14.26 -0.21
C LEU A 75 2.24 14.25 0.78
N THR A 76 3.14 13.28 0.67
CA THR A 76 4.36 13.22 1.49
C THR A 76 5.21 14.46 1.27
N ARG A 77 5.47 14.86 0.01
CA ARG A 77 6.21 16.07 -0.32
C ARG A 77 5.61 17.32 0.37
N ALA A 78 4.30 17.46 0.31
CA ALA A 78 3.59 18.59 0.92
C ALA A 78 3.64 18.56 2.46
N ALA A 79 3.68 17.36 3.05
CA ALA A 79 3.69 17.16 4.51
C ALA A 79 5.09 17.29 5.14
N LEU A 80 6.19 17.16 4.36
CA LEU A 80 7.56 17.18 4.89
C LEU A 80 7.87 18.36 5.81
N PRO A 81 7.44 19.62 5.55
CA PRO A 81 7.71 20.72 6.48
C PRO A 81 7.11 20.49 7.87
N ALA A 82 5.88 19.99 7.95
CA ALA A 82 5.21 19.70 9.21
C ALA A 82 5.83 18.50 9.93
N LEU A 83 6.16 17.44 9.18
CA LEU A 83 6.84 16.24 9.71
C LEU A 83 8.22 16.61 10.30
N ARG A 84 9.02 17.43 9.62
CA ARG A 84 10.30 17.92 10.16
C ARG A 84 10.12 18.77 11.41
N ALA A 85 9.06 19.58 11.47
CA ALA A 85 8.78 20.42 12.64
C ALA A 85 8.41 19.61 13.89
N SER A 86 7.93 18.38 13.74
CA SER A 86 7.67 17.45 14.85
C SER A 86 8.98 17.02 15.56
N GLY A 87 10.08 16.87 14.82
CA GLY A 87 11.36 16.41 15.35
C GLY A 87 11.45 14.90 15.59
N SER A 88 10.34 14.18 15.61
CA SER A 88 10.24 12.71 15.69
C SER A 88 9.01 12.25 14.90
N ALA A 89 9.16 12.17 13.60
CA ALA A 89 8.05 11.90 12.69
C ALA A 89 8.26 10.62 11.87
N MET A 90 7.16 10.12 11.30
CA MET A 90 7.19 8.94 10.44
C MET A 90 6.27 9.08 9.22
N VAL A 91 6.75 8.63 8.07
CA VAL A 91 5.93 8.34 6.89
C VAL A 91 5.75 6.84 6.77
N VAL A 92 4.50 6.39 6.75
CA VAL A 92 4.14 4.98 6.57
C VAL A 92 3.54 4.80 5.18
N ASN A 93 4.17 4.00 4.32
CA ASN A 93 3.67 3.68 2.99
C ASN A 93 3.08 2.27 2.99
N VAL A 94 1.75 2.17 2.84
CA VAL A 94 1.07 0.89 2.72
C VAL A 94 1.07 0.45 1.26
N THR A 95 1.95 -0.50 0.95
CA THR A 95 2.14 -1.08 -0.38
C THR A 95 1.33 -2.37 -0.54
N SER A 96 1.94 -3.45 -0.96
CA SER A 96 1.37 -4.80 -1.06
C SER A 96 2.48 -5.82 -1.20
N GLY A 97 2.25 -7.05 -0.79
CA GLY A 97 3.17 -8.16 -1.08
C GLY A 97 3.43 -8.36 -2.58
N ILE A 98 2.55 -7.85 -3.46
CA ILE A 98 2.75 -7.87 -4.91
C ILE A 98 3.89 -6.94 -5.37
N ALA A 99 4.27 -5.96 -4.56
CA ALA A 99 5.45 -5.12 -4.80
C ALA A 99 6.77 -5.91 -4.72
N LEU A 100 6.76 -7.05 -4.03
CA LEU A 100 7.92 -7.91 -3.83
C LEU A 100 7.99 -9.04 -4.86
N ILE A 101 6.82 -9.51 -5.31
CA ILE A 101 6.69 -10.55 -6.34
C ILE A 101 5.48 -10.22 -7.19
N GLY A 102 5.70 -9.92 -8.48
CA GLY A 102 4.62 -9.67 -9.43
C GLY A 102 3.74 -10.91 -9.62
N ALA A 103 2.45 -10.70 -9.86
CA ALA A 103 1.50 -11.76 -10.19
C ALA A 103 0.85 -11.49 -11.55
N PRO A 104 0.50 -12.54 -12.33
CA PRO A 104 -0.27 -12.37 -13.55
C PRO A 104 -1.54 -11.57 -13.31
N PHE A 105 -1.91 -10.74 -14.28
CA PHE A 105 -3.12 -9.89 -14.27
C PHE A 105 -3.08 -8.68 -13.31
N TYR A 106 -1.94 -8.45 -12.64
CA TYR A 106 -1.75 -7.31 -11.71
C TYR A 106 -0.57 -6.40 -12.13
N ALA A 107 -0.15 -6.42 -13.40
CA ALA A 107 1.06 -5.73 -13.85
C ALA A 107 1.11 -4.25 -13.45
N THR A 108 0.06 -3.50 -13.73
CA THR A 108 -0.01 -2.05 -13.39
C THR A 108 -0.04 -1.82 -11.88
N TYR A 109 -0.83 -2.61 -11.16
CA TYR A 109 -0.91 -2.54 -9.69
C TYR A 109 0.46 -2.87 -9.05
N ALA A 110 1.12 -3.92 -9.53
CA ALA A 110 2.46 -4.29 -9.09
C ALA A 110 3.48 -3.17 -9.35
N ALA A 111 3.42 -2.53 -10.52
CA ALA A 111 4.28 -1.40 -10.86
C ALA A 111 4.08 -0.21 -9.91
N ALA A 112 2.81 0.17 -9.63
CA ALA A 112 2.51 1.25 -8.70
C ALA A 112 2.99 0.96 -7.28
N LYS A 113 2.69 -0.22 -6.74
CA LYS A 113 3.07 -0.61 -5.37
C LYS A 113 4.58 -0.84 -5.22
N ALA A 114 5.25 -1.38 -6.23
CA ALA A 114 6.72 -1.48 -6.24
C ALA A 114 7.38 -0.10 -6.36
N GLY A 115 6.81 0.81 -7.15
CA GLY A 115 7.22 2.20 -7.23
C GLY A 115 7.14 2.91 -5.88
N LEU A 116 6.02 2.75 -5.17
CA LEU A 116 5.83 3.32 -3.82
C LEU A 116 6.82 2.73 -2.80
N ALA A 117 7.10 1.43 -2.89
CA ALA A 117 8.10 0.79 -2.02
C ALA A 117 9.50 1.37 -2.26
N ARG A 118 9.93 1.53 -3.52
CA ARG A 118 11.23 2.14 -3.85
C ARG A 118 11.29 3.63 -3.53
N PHE A 119 10.19 4.35 -3.70
CA PHE A 119 10.08 5.73 -3.21
C PHE A 119 10.34 5.79 -1.70
N GLY A 120 9.69 4.93 -0.90
CA GLY A 120 9.89 4.87 0.54
C GLY A 120 11.35 4.57 0.92
N GLU A 121 11.97 3.60 0.26
CA GLU A 121 13.38 3.24 0.48
C GLU A 121 14.34 4.40 0.18
N ALA A 122 14.14 5.09 -0.94
CA ALA A 122 14.96 6.24 -1.33
C ALA A 122 14.76 7.42 -0.37
N LEU A 123 13.49 7.73 -0.05
CA LEU A 123 13.14 8.81 0.86
C LEU A 123 13.70 8.58 2.27
N ARG A 124 13.69 7.35 2.77
CA ARG A 124 14.31 7.00 4.06
C ARG A 124 15.79 7.34 4.10
N ARG A 125 16.51 7.12 3.00
CA ARG A 125 17.93 7.47 2.90
C ARG A 125 18.14 8.98 2.81
N GLU A 126 17.28 9.68 2.07
CA GLU A 126 17.30 11.13 1.91
C GLU A 126 17.08 11.86 3.25
N LEU A 127 16.08 11.39 4.03
CA LEU A 127 15.69 11.99 5.31
C LEU A 127 16.53 11.52 6.51
N LYS A 128 17.59 10.73 6.27
CA LYS A 128 18.44 10.21 7.33
C LYS A 128 19.08 11.34 8.14
N GLY A 129 18.78 11.39 9.44
CA GLY A 129 19.28 12.44 10.35
C GLY A 129 18.39 13.68 10.47
N GLU A 130 17.23 13.71 9.76
CA GLU A 130 16.29 14.84 9.78
C GLU A 130 15.09 14.64 10.74
N GLY A 131 15.12 13.60 11.58
CA GLY A 131 14.03 13.31 12.53
C GLY A 131 12.76 12.75 11.88
N VAL A 132 12.83 12.30 10.61
CA VAL A 132 11.71 11.70 9.89
C VAL A 132 12.07 10.28 9.47
N HIS A 133 11.38 9.29 10.02
CA HIS A 133 11.50 7.88 9.66
C HIS A 133 10.58 7.53 8.49
N VAL A 134 10.88 6.43 7.78
CA VAL A 134 10.01 5.91 6.72
C VAL A 134 9.85 4.41 6.90
N LEU A 135 8.61 3.98 7.10
CA LEU A 135 8.19 2.58 7.19
C LEU A 135 7.46 2.19 5.92
N THR A 136 7.80 1.05 5.34
CA THR A 136 7.06 0.45 4.21
C THR A 136 6.36 -0.83 4.67
N VAL A 137 5.04 -0.88 4.50
CA VAL A 137 4.21 -2.04 4.87
C VAL A 137 3.83 -2.81 3.61
N TYR A 138 3.99 -4.12 3.63
CA TYR A 138 3.65 -5.03 2.53
C TYR A 138 2.55 -6.02 3.01
N PRO A 139 1.27 -5.61 3.01
CA PRO A 139 0.18 -6.51 3.34
C PRO A 139 0.14 -7.73 2.42
N SER A 140 -0.33 -8.85 2.94
CA SER A 140 -0.82 -9.97 2.12
C SER A 140 -2.25 -9.72 1.67
N GLY A 141 -2.95 -10.73 1.14
CA GLY A 141 -4.39 -10.62 0.93
C GLY A 141 -5.07 -10.24 2.24
N THR A 142 -5.88 -9.19 2.26
CA THR A 142 -6.47 -8.63 3.48
C THR A 142 -7.97 -8.50 3.32
N ASP A 143 -8.75 -8.98 4.29
CA ASP A 143 -10.21 -8.88 4.27
C ASP A 143 -10.66 -7.42 4.37
N THR A 144 -10.93 -6.83 3.22
CA THR A 144 -11.34 -5.44 3.05
C THR A 144 -12.40 -5.32 1.96
N PRO A 145 -13.14 -4.21 1.86
CA PRO A 145 -14.04 -3.95 0.75
C PRO A 145 -13.38 -4.08 -0.63
N MET A 146 -12.11 -3.76 -0.77
CA MET A 146 -11.33 -3.90 -2.00
C MET A 146 -11.36 -5.35 -2.53
N MET A 147 -11.37 -6.34 -1.65
CA MET A 147 -11.31 -7.76 -2.03
C MET A 147 -12.67 -8.40 -2.34
N LYS A 148 -13.78 -7.64 -2.30
CA LYS A 148 -15.13 -8.19 -2.54
C LYS A 148 -15.30 -8.82 -3.92
N THR A 149 -14.64 -8.27 -4.93
CA THR A 149 -14.72 -8.73 -6.33
C THR A 149 -13.61 -9.71 -6.70
N ASN A 150 -12.65 -9.95 -5.83
CA ASN A 150 -11.59 -10.94 -6.01
C ASN A 150 -12.07 -12.32 -5.53
N ARG A 151 -12.08 -13.31 -6.44
CA ARG A 151 -12.49 -14.69 -6.15
C ARG A 151 -11.30 -15.65 -5.97
N ALA A 152 -10.06 -15.14 -6.10
CA ALA A 152 -8.87 -15.97 -5.88
C ALA A 152 -8.71 -16.28 -4.38
N GLY A 153 -8.51 -17.53 -4.07
CA GLY A 153 -8.32 -18.06 -2.73
C GLY A 153 -6.89 -18.51 -2.44
N PRO A 154 -6.67 -19.17 -1.27
CA PRO A 154 -5.36 -19.65 -0.86
C PRO A 154 -4.71 -20.61 -1.86
N GLU A 155 -5.51 -21.41 -2.58
CA GLU A 155 -5.07 -22.37 -3.59
C GLU A 155 -4.38 -21.68 -4.79
N LEU A 156 -4.73 -20.41 -5.03
CA LEU A 156 -4.10 -19.54 -6.04
C LEU A 156 -3.04 -18.59 -5.45
N GLY A 157 -2.68 -18.76 -4.17
CA GLY A 157 -1.72 -17.91 -3.49
C GLY A 157 -2.30 -16.62 -2.90
N PHE A 158 -3.63 -16.46 -2.89
CA PHE A 158 -4.35 -15.28 -2.38
C PHE A 158 -5.05 -15.57 -1.05
N GLY A 159 -4.33 -16.20 -0.11
CA GLY A 159 -4.81 -16.30 1.28
C GLY A 159 -5.05 -14.92 1.87
N ARG A 160 -6.07 -14.82 2.76
CA ARG A 160 -6.47 -13.55 3.37
C ARG A 160 -6.25 -13.57 4.87
N GLU A 161 -5.93 -12.41 5.43
CA GLU A 161 -5.87 -12.14 6.86
C GLU A 161 -6.81 -10.99 7.24
N PRO A 162 -7.24 -10.90 8.51
CA PRO A 162 -8.05 -9.78 8.98
C PRO A 162 -7.30 -8.44 8.84
N ALA A 163 -8.02 -7.36 8.50
CA ALA A 163 -7.44 -6.02 8.43
C ALA A 163 -6.82 -5.56 9.77
N SER A 164 -7.38 -6.01 10.90
CA SER A 164 -6.81 -5.76 12.23
C SER A 164 -5.41 -6.33 12.40
N ALA A 165 -5.14 -7.55 11.88
CA ALA A 165 -3.82 -8.16 11.98
C ALA A 165 -2.75 -7.37 11.19
N VAL A 166 -3.13 -6.76 10.06
CA VAL A 166 -2.23 -5.86 9.31
C VAL A 166 -2.04 -4.55 10.09
N ALA A 167 -3.11 -4.01 10.67
CA ALA A 167 -3.05 -2.79 11.47
C ALA A 167 -2.16 -2.96 12.71
N ASP A 168 -2.34 -4.06 13.46
CA ASP A 168 -1.54 -4.38 14.65
C ASP A 168 -0.05 -4.49 14.29
N ALA A 169 0.29 -5.20 13.21
CA ALA A 169 1.67 -5.31 12.75
C ALA A 169 2.24 -3.96 12.26
N THR A 170 1.40 -3.09 11.70
CA THR A 170 1.81 -1.73 11.30
C THR A 170 2.10 -0.88 12.53
N ILE A 171 1.27 -0.95 13.58
CA ILE A 171 1.48 -0.25 14.84
C ILE A 171 2.79 -0.72 15.50
N GLU A 172 3.01 -2.04 15.58
CA GLU A 172 4.27 -2.60 16.08
C GLU A 172 5.48 -2.07 15.27
N GLY A 173 5.35 -2.01 13.95
CA GLY A 173 6.39 -1.44 13.07
C GLY A 173 6.65 0.04 13.34
N ILE A 174 5.63 0.83 13.68
CA ILE A 174 5.76 2.24 14.08
C ILE A 174 6.46 2.34 15.44
N GLU A 175 6.04 1.56 16.42
CA GLU A 175 6.58 1.59 17.79
C GLU A 175 8.05 1.13 17.86
N THR A 176 8.49 0.28 16.93
CA THR A 176 9.85 -0.27 16.88
C THR A 176 10.76 0.41 15.86
N ASP A 177 10.32 1.50 15.22
CA ASP A 177 11.03 2.18 14.14
C ASP A 177 11.48 1.23 13.02
N ALA A 178 10.64 0.25 12.68
CA ALA A 178 10.94 -0.72 11.65
C ALA A 178 11.06 -0.06 10.27
N PHE A 179 11.91 -0.61 9.41
CA PHE A 179 12.03 -0.14 8.02
C PHE A 179 10.95 -0.76 7.13
N GLU A 180 10.59 -2.00 7.42
CA GLU A 180 9.63 -2.78 6.63
C GLU A 180 8.79 -3.68 7.54
N VAL A 181 7.52 -3.84 7.18
CA VAL A 181 6.62 -4.85 7.74
C VAL A 181 6.12 -5.71 6.59
N ILE A 182 6.58 -6.95 6.50
CA ILE A 182 6.21 -7.89 5.45
C ILE A 182 5.24 -8.94 6.02
N ARG A 183 4.02 -8.99 5.45
CA ARG A 183 3.00 -9.98 5.84
C ARG A 183 3.05 -11.21 4.93
N GLY A 184 2.51 -12.33 5.40
CA GLY A 184 2.46 -13.59 4.65
C GLY A 184 3.45 -14.67 5.13
N GLY A 185 4.17 -14.39 6.21
CA GLY A 185 4.99 -15.36 6.95
C GLY A 185 6.07 -16.02 6.09
N GLU A 186 6.44 -17.25 6.50
CA GLU A 186 7.55 -17.98 5.88
C GLU A 186 7.30 -18.32 4.41
N THR A 187 6.07 -18.64 4.04
CA THR A 187 5.72 -18.92 2.63
C THR A 187 6.04 -17.72 1.73
N ARG A 188 5.76 -16.51 2.21
CA ARG A 188 6.09 -15.28 1.48
C ARG A 188 7.61 -15.10 1.38
N ALA A 189 8.34 -15.29 2.48
CA ALA A 189 9.79 -15.16 2.49
C ALA A 189 10.47 -16.16 1.53
N GLN A 190 10.01 -17.41 1.51
CA GLN A 190 10.48 -18.44 0.58
C GLN A 190 10.21 -18.07 -0.88
N MET A 191 9.01 -17.54 -1.19
CA MET A 191 8.68 -17.11 -2.55
C MET A 191 9.51 -15.89 -3.00
N ILE A 192 9.80 -14.95 -2.10
CA ILE A 192 10.69 -13.81 -2.40
C ILE A 192 12.10 -14.31 -2.73
N ALA A 193 12.63 -15.22 -1.92
CA ALA A 193 13.93 -15.84 -2.17
C ALA A 193 13.96 -16.60 -3.50
N LEU A 194 12.94 -17.43 -3.75
CA LEU A 194 12.82 -18.18 -5.00
C LEU A 194 12.76 -17.25 -6.22
N ASN A 195 11.95 -16.17 -6.14
CA ASN A 195 11.84 -15.20 -7.24
C ASN A 195 13.15 -14.48 -7.54
N ARG A 196 13.98 -14.24 -6.54
CA ARG A 196 15.31 -13.65 -6.71
C ARG A 196 16.30 -14.65 -7.29
N ASP A 197 16.32 -15.88 -6.77
CA ASP A 197 17.37 -16.86 -7.05
C ASP A 197 17.06 -17.74 -8.27
N ASN A 198 15.77 -17.98 -8.55
CA ASN A 198 15.29 -18.75 -9.70
C ASN A 198 13.91 -18.26 -10.17
N PRO A 199 13.81 -17.09 -10.84
CA PRO A 199 12.55 -16.54 -11.31
C PRO A 199 11.81 -17.47 -12.27
N ALA A 200 12.51 -18.28 -13.08
CA ALA A 200 11.88 -19.23 -13.98
C ALA A 200 11.03 -20.28 -13.25
N ALA A 201 11.45 -20.74 -12.07
CA ALA A 201 10.63 -21.64 -11.27
C ALA A 201 9.35 -20.98 -10.74
N VAL A 202 9.38 -19.66 -10.47
CA VAL A 202 8.19 -18.89 -10.12
C VAL A 202 7.27 -18.77 -11.33
N ASP A 203 7.81 -18.48 -12.53
CA ASP A 203 7.05 -18.38 -13.77
C ASP A 203 6.33 -19.69 -14.11
N GLU A 204 7.00 -20.84 -13.99
CA GLU A 204 6.38 -22.17 -14.19
C GLU A 204 5.24 -22.41 -13.19
N ARG A 205 5.45 -22.07 -11.93
CA ARG A 205 4.40 -22.18 -10.92
C ARG A 205 3.20 -21.26 -11.23
N MET A 206 3.45 -20.03 -11.64
CA MET A 206 2.40 -19.08 -12.03
C MET A 206 1.68 -19.54 -13.30
N LEU A 207 2.39 -20.12 -14.25
CA LEU A 207 1.82 -20.67 -15.51
C LEU A 207 0.77 -21.74 -15.22
N SER A 208 1.03 -22.65 -14.28
CA SER A 208 0.09 -23.72 -13.92
C SER A 208 -1.22 -23.18 -13.32
N MET A 209 -1.18 -22.04 -12.61
CA MET A 209 -2.33 -21.43 -11.96
C MET A 209 -3.03 -20.36 -12.84
N LYS A 210 -2.37 -19.92 -13.92
CA LYS A 210 -2.80 -18.75 -14.70
C LYS A 210 -4.25 -18.80 -15.19
N PRO A 211 -4.78 -19.93 -15.76
CA PRO A 211 -6.16 -19.94 -16.23
C PRO A 211 -7.19 -19.76 -15.12
N ALA A 212 -6.96 -20.42 -13.97
CA ALA A 212 -7.85 -20.30 -12.81
C ALA A 212 -7.77 -18.89 -12.18
N LEU A 213 -6.58 -18.32 -12.12
CA LEU A 213 -6.37 -16.96 -11.61
C LEU A 213 -7.04 -15.92 -12.52
N GLU A 214 -6.93 -16.06 -13.85
CA GLU A 214 -7.60 -15.17 -14.80
C GLU A 214 -9.11 -15.12 -14.57
N GLU A 215 -9.75 -16.27 -14.45
CA GLU A 215 -11.17 -16.36 -14.18
C GLU A 215 -11.54 -15.77 -12.81
N ALA A 216 -10.72 -16.01 -11.79
CA ALA A 216 -10.98 -15.54 -10.43
C ALA A 216 -10.88 -14.02 -10.27
N VAL A 217 -10.08 -13.35 -11.10
CA VAL A 217 -9.80 -11.90 -10.95
C VAL A 217 -10.32 -11.03 -12.09
N LYS A 218 -10.99 -11.61 -13.11
CA LYS A 218 -11.47 -10.89 -14.30
C LYS A 218 -12.34 -9.66 -14.00
N ASP A 219 -13.12 -9.73 -12.91
CA ASP A 219 -14.02 -8.66 -12.47
C ASP A 219 -13.45 -7.87 -11.28
N HIS A 220 -12.19 -8.15 -10.89
CA HIS A 220 -11.62 -7.52 -9.71
C HIS A 220 -11.23 -6.07 -10.00
N SER A 221 -12.04 -5.16 -9.46
CA SER A 221 -11.86 -3.71 -9.54
C SER A 221 -12.32 -3.04 -8.25
N ALA A 222 -11.55 -2.06 -7.81
CA ALA A 222 -11.82 -1.14 -6.70
C ALA A 222 -11.06 0.17 -6.97
N LEU A 223 -11.44 0.83 -8.06
CA LEU A 223 -10.96 2.16 -8.48
C LEU A 223 -11.98 3.22 -8.11
#